data_7ee422d2176f2764498ed77538e7fa1f
#
_entry.id   7ee422d2176f2764498ed77538e7fa1f
#
_cell.length_a   1.000
_cell.length_b   1.000
_cell.length_c   1.000
_cell.angle_alpha   90.00
_cell.angle_beta   90.00
_cell.angle_gamma   90.00
#
_symmetry.space_group_name_H-M   'P 1'
#
loop_
_entity.id
_entity.type
_entity.pdbx_description
1 polymer ?
#
loop_
_entity_poly.entity_id
_entity_poly.type
_entity_poly.pdbx_seq_one_letter_code
_entity_poly.pdbx_strand_id
1 'polypeptide(L)'
;MKNKEEIGMNIIETNLKFRTALTNRNSTNRIIIHHAEASNCTAQDIHQWHLNNGWSGAGYHFLVRKDGTVYRLRPEGKIGAHASGSNSDSIGICFEGSYMTETMPQAQINAGKELVAYLKQKYKISKVQAHREVCSTNCPGKNFPFTEIANAKSTNNTNTSASNTTVNTTAKEVQYMFEPKSCKAGDCNTSVLLLEEILKARGYYDGKLDRVFGKQLMNAVNKYQVERMKQGKKIGNGRGDGICGQDMWRDLIAI
;
A
#
# COMPACT_ATOMS: atom_id res chain seq x y z
N MET A 1 32.03 11.67 6.15
CA MET A 1 30.77 11.26 6.79
C MET A 1 29.94 10.61 5.70
N LYS A 2 29.74 9.29 5.74
CA LYS A 2 29.00 8.56 4.71
C LYS A 2 27.50 8.77 4.97
N ASN A 3 26.78 9.30 4.00
CA ASN A 3 25.33 9.40 4.01
C ASN A 3 24.74 7.99 4.18
N LYS A 4 24.02 7.79 5.28
CA LYS A 4 23.21 6.61 5.53
C LYS A 4 22.03 6.75 4.59
N GLU A 5 21.96 5.92 3.55
CA GLU A 5 20.77 5.80 2.70
C GLU A 5 19.60 5.46 3.63
N GLU A 6 18.66 6.39 3.76
CA GLU A 6 17.36 6.13 4.36
C GLU A 6 16.65 5.13 3.44
N ILE A 7 16.34 3.96 3.95
CA ILE A 7 15.45 2.99 3.30
C ILE A 7 14.07 3.64 3.32
N GLY A 8 13.76 4.39 2.26
CA GLY A 8 12.52 5.16 2.15
C GLY A 8 11.35 4.26 1.75
N MET A 9 10.49 3.91 2.70
CA MET A 9 9.17 3.36 2.39
C MET A 9 8.32 4.42 1.68
N ASN A 10 7.63 4.04 0.61
CA ASN A 10 6.71 4.96 -0.09
C ASN A 10 5.42 5.14 0.73
N ILE A 11 5.32 6.27 1.42
CA ILE A 11 4.15 6.66 2.21
C ILE A 11 3.51 7.89 1.58
N ILE A 12 2.24 7.78 1.22
CA ILE A 12 1.48 8.88 0.60
C ILE A 12 0.96 9.82 1.68
N GLU A 13 1.30 11.09 1.59
CA GLU A 13 0.80 12.14 2.48
C GLU A 13 -0.63 12.54 2.09
N THR A 14 -1.52 12.63 3.08
CA THR A 14 -2.96 12.90 2.82
C THR A 14 -3.38 14.35 3.00
N ASN A 15 -2.59 15.17 3.69
CA ASN A 15 -2.89 16.58 3.99
C ASN A 15 -4.29 16.80 4.62
N LEU A 16 -4.74 15.88 5.49
CA LEU A 16 -6.03 15.96 6.17
C LEU A 16 -6.11 17.16 7.11
N LYS A 17 -7.24 17.86 7.10
CA LYS A 17 -7.47 19.04 7.94
C LYS A 17 -8.12 18.64 9.26
N PHE A 18 -7.38 18.72 10.35
CA PHE A 18 -7.86 18.44 11.69
C PHE A 18 -8.66 19.62 12.27
N ARG A 19 -9.74 19.30 12.99
CA ARG A 19 -10.64 20.32 13.61
C ARG A 19 -9.93 21.15 14.67
N THR A 20 -8.99 20.56 15.42
CA THR A 20 -8.22 21.23 16.47
C THR A 20 -6.74 20.94 16.29
N ALA A 21 -5.90 21.77 16.89
CA ALA A 21 -4.45 21.52 16.94
C ALA A 21 -4.15 20.19 17.63
N LEU A 22 -3.25 19.41 17.05
CA LEU A 22 -2.84 18.11 17.58
C LEU A 22 -1.69 18.27 18.56
N THR A 23 -1.80 17.62 19.71
CA THR A 23 -0.75 17.58 20.74
C THR A 23 0.44 16.73 20.30
N ASN A 24 1.66 17.18 20.59
CA ASN A 24 2.88 16.43 20.34
C ASN A 24 2.96 15.18 21.23
N ARG A 25 3.47 14.09 20.67
CA ARG A 25 3.79 12.87 21.43
C ARG A 25 5.25 12.94 21.89
N ASN A 26 5.47 12.73 23.18
CA ASN A 26 6.80 12.82 23.78
C ASN A 26 7.66 11.57 23.57
N SER A 27 7.03 10.40 23.48
CA SER A 27 7.72 9.12 23.28
C SER A 27 6.92 8.21 22.36
N THR A 28 7.63 7.29 21.68
CA THR A 28 7.02 6.21 20.90
C THR A 28 7.59 4.89 21.41
N ASN A 29 6.78 4.13 22.14
CA ASN A 29 7.21 2.91 22.82
C ASN A 29 6.64 1.65 22.16
N ARG A 30 5.61 1.80 21.32
CA ARG A 30 4.89 0.67 20.72
C ARG A 30 4.13 1.06 19.46
N ILE A 31 3.80 0.03 18.68
CA ILE A 31 2.86 0.09 17.56
C ILE A 31 1.59 -0.63 17.99
N ILE A 32 0.42 -0.07 17.69
CA ILE A 32 -0.87 -0.73 17.89
C ILE A 32 -1.54 -0.93 16.53
N ILE A 33 -1.92 -2.18 16.27
CA ILE A 33 -2.51 -2.59 14.99
C ILE A 33 -4.02 -2.67 15.12
N HIS A 34 -4.71 -2.10 14.13
CA HIS A 34 -6.15 -2.06 14.00
C HIS A 34 -6.61 -2.53 12.62
N HIS A 35 -7.88 -2.89 12.49
CA HIS A 35 -8.58 -2.92 11.22
C HIS A 35 -9.65 -1.82 11.19
N ALA A 36 -10.08 -1.43 9.98
CA ALA A 36 -11.10 -0.41 9.79
C ALA A 36 -12.51 -0.91 10.10
N GLU A 37 -12.68 -2.24 10.15
CA GLU A 37 -13.98 -2.92 10.22
C GLU A 37 -14.92 -2.54 9.06
N ALA A 38 -14.33 -2.13 7.95
CA ALA A 38 -14.99 -1.76 6.70
C ALA A 38 -14.24 -2.39 5.53
N SER A 39 -14.96 -3.09 4.65
CA SER A 39 -14.38 -3.81 3.51
C SER A 39 -13.66 -2.90 2.52
N ASN A 40 -14.11 -1.65 2.39
CA ASN A 40 -13.46 -0.61 1.60
C ASN A 40 -13.51 0.70 2.37
N CYS A 41 -12.38 1.39 2.46
CA CYS A 41 -12.33 2.74 3.02
C CYS A 41 -11.10 3.49 2.51
N THR A 42 -11.26 4.78 2.29
CA THR A 42 -10.18 5.71 1.97
C THR A 42 -9.66 6.40 3.23
N ALA A 43 -8.56 7.12 3.09
CA ALA A 43 -8.04 8.00 4.14
C ALA A 43 -9.08 9.07 4.55
N GLN A 44 -9.82 9.59 3.57
CA GLN A 44 -10.87 10.58 3.77
C GLN A 44 -12.08 10.01 4.51
N ASP A 45 -12.47 8.76 4.20
CA ASP A 45 -13.58 8.10 4.90
C ASP A 45 -13.27 7.94 6.39
N ILE A 46 -12.10 7.39 6.73
CA ILE A 46 -11.65 7.27 8.13
C ILE A 46 -11.63 8.63 8.82
N HIS A 47 -11.10 9.64 8.15
CA HIS A 47 -11.05 11.00 8.70
C HIS A 47 -12.45 11.53 8.98
N GLN A 48 -13.37 11.38 8.02
CA GLN A 48 -14.74 11.86 8.15
C GLN A 48 -15.51 11.10 9.24
N TRP A 49 -15.36 9.78 9.33
CA TRP A 49 -15.97 8.98 10.40
C TRP A 49 -15.53 9.46 11.78
N HIS A 50 -14.25 9.74 11.95
CA HIS A 50 -13.72 10.24 13.21
C HIS A 50 -14.18 11.68 13.51
N LEU A 51 -14.31 12.55 12.49
CA LEU A 51 -14.92 13.88 12.66
C LEU A 51 -16.40 13.77 13.07
N ASN A 52 -17.16 12.83 12.48
CA ASN A 52 -18.56 12.59 12.82
C ASN A 52 -18.75 12.07 14.25
N ASN A 53 -17.75 11.34 14.77
CA ASN A 53 -17.69 10.90 16.17
C ASN A 53 -17.28 12.03 17.14
N GLY A 54 -17.15 13.26 16.67
CA GLY A 54 -16.75 14.41 17.48
C GLY A 54 -15.25 14.54 17.73
N TRP A 55 -14.42 13.70 17.10
CA TRP A 55 -12.97 13.74 17.24
C TRP A 55 -12.36 14.84 16.34
N SER A 56 -11.07 15.13 16.54
CA SER A 56 -10.36 16.12 15.71
C SER A 56 -10.12 15.69 14.27
N GLY A 57 -10.35 14.44 13.92
CA GLY A 57 -10.10 13.83 12.64
C GLY A 57 -9.44 12.45 12.81
N ALA A 58 -8.81 11.91 11.77
CA ALA A 58 -8.24 10.57 11.76
C ALA A 58 -7.40 10.29 13.01
N GLY A 59 -7.77 9.25 13.76
CA GLY A 59 -7.11 8.85 15.00
C GLY A 59 -5.85 8.02 14.78
N TYR A 60 -5.81 7.25 13.68
CA TYR A 60 -4.67 6.44 13.28
C TYR A 60 -3.59 7.29 12.62
N HIS A 61 -2.32 6.86 12.76
CA HIS A 61 -1.20 7.52 12.09
C HIS A 61 -1.06 7.06 10.64
N PHE A 62 -1.36 5.79 10.38
CA PHE A 62 -1.26 5.18 9.05
C PHE A 62 -2.50 4.38 8.70
N LEU A 63 -2.78 4.32 7.39
CA LEU A 63 -3.71 3.40 6.77
C LEU A 63 -2.96 2.55 5.75
N VAL A 64 -3.10 1.23 5.84
CA VAL A 64 -2.64 0.27 4.84
C VAL A 64 -3.85 -0.22 4.07
N ARG A 65 -3.89 0.06 2.77
CA ARG A 65 -4.97 -0.36 1.88
C ARG A 65 -4.79 -1.80 1.42
N LYS A 66 -5.86 -2.42 0.94
CA LYS A 66 -5.85 -3.80 0.43
C LYS A 66 -4.91 -4.02 -0.75
N ASP A 67 -4.68 -2.98 -1.55
CA ASP A 67 -3.74 -2.99 -2.67
C ASP A 67 -2.26 -2.81 -2.25
N GLY A 68 -2.00 -2.66 -0.95
CA GLY A 68 -0.67 -2.44 -0.39
C GLY A 68 -0.27 -0.96 -0.31
N THR A 69 -1.10 -0.02 -0.76
CA THR A 69 -0.80 1.41 -0.63
C THR A 69 -0.85 1.84 0.82
N VAL A 70 0.15 2.65 1.25
CA VAL A 70 0.24 3.16 2.62
C VAL A 70 0.06 4.67 2.64
N TYR A 71 -0.87 5.12 3.45
CA TYR A 71 -1.16 6.54 3.65
C TYR A 71 -0.80 6.99 5.06
N ARG A 72 -0.22 8.21 5.17
CA ARG A 72 -0.10 8.91 6.44
C ARG A 72 -1.37 9.71 6.69
N LEU A 73 -2.11 9.35 7.74
CA LEU A 73 -3.36 10.05 8.12
C LEU A 73 -3.08 11.15 9.13
N ARG A 74 -2.36 10.83 10.21
CA ARG A 74 -2.00 11.76 11.28
C ARG A 74 -0.47 11.87 11.33
N PRO A 75 0.10 13.07 11.52
CA PRO A 75 1.55 13.21 11.65
C PRO A 75 2.09 12.33 12.78
N GLU A 76 3.17 11.59 12.49
CA GLU A 76 3.73 10.57 13.39
C GLU A 76 4.08 11.08 14.79
N GLY A 77 4.56 12.33 14.89
CA GLY A 77 4.92 12.96 16.17
C GLY A 77 3.74 13.43 17.01
N LYS A 78 2.50 13.22 16.57
CA LYS A 78 1.30 13.64 17.31
C LYS A 78 0.70 12.50 18.11
N ILE A 79 0.05 12.83 19.22
CA ILE A 79 -0.73 11.86 20.01
C ILE A 79 -1.88 11.35 19.15
N GLY A 80 -2.06 10.04 19.09
CA GLY A 80 -3.15 9.39 18.38
C GLY A 80 -4.52 9.56 19.05
N ALA A 81 -5.56 9.03 18.39
CA ALA A 81 -6.89 8.85 18.96
C ALA A 81 -7.44 7.50 18.47
N HIS A 82 -6.73 6.41 18.78
CA HIS A 82 -7.01 5.06 18.26
C HIS A 82 -7.06 3.98 19.34
N ALA A 83 -6.49 4.21 20.52
CA ALA A 83 -6.48 3.26 21.63
C ALA A 83 -6.50 4.03 22.95
N SER A 84 -7.65 4.06 23.64
CA SER A 84 -7.81 4.77 24.91
C SER A 84 -6.79 4.29 25.95
N GLY A 85 -6.16 5.23 26.67
CA GLY A 85 -5.09 4.93 27.62
C GLY A 85 -3.73 4.59 27.01
N SER A 86 -3.65 4.45 25.67
CA SER A 86 -2.41 4.05 24.98
C SER A 86 -2.00 5.00 23.84
N ASN A 87 -2.74 6.09 23.62
CA ASN A 87 -2.50 7.02 22.53
C ASN A 87 -1.22 7.85 22.67
N SER A 88 -0.80 8.14 23.91
CA SER A 88 0.29 9.07 24.22
C SER A 88 1.69 8.50 23.93
N ASP A 89 1.81 7.18 23.78
CA ASP A 89 3.09 6.49 23.62
C ASP A 89 3.11 5.48 22.45
N SER A 90 2.10 5.53 21.57
CA SER A 90 1.96 4.56 20.47
C SER A 90 1.74 5.21 19.11
N ILE A 91 2.10 4.43 18.07
CA ILE A 91 1.70 4.65 16.69
C ILE A 91 0.57 3.68 16.37
N GLY A 92 -0.58 4.19 15.90
CA GLY A 92 -1.69 3.37 15.40
C GLY A 92 -1.59 3.14 13.91
N ILE A 93 -1.64 1.89 13.49
CA ILE A 93 -1.75 1.47 12.09
C ILE A 93 -3.12 0.85 11.89
N CYS A 94 -3.92 1.39 10.97
CA CYS A 94 -5.20 0.84 10.57
C CYS A 94 -5.05 0.10 9.24
N PHE A 95 -5.64 -1.08 9.14
CA PHE A 95 -5.72 -1.86 7.90
C PHE A 95 -7.15 -1.80 7.36
N GLU A 96 -7.29 -1.42 6.09
CA GLU A 96 -8.56 -1.50 5.38
C GLU A 96 -9.05 -2.94 5.36
N GLY A 97 -10.29 -3.18 5.73
CA GLY A 97 -10.91 -4.51 5.75
C GLY A 97 -11.66 -4.81 7.05
N SER A 98 -12.50 -5.85 7.01
CA SER A 98 -13.21 -6.40 8.17
C SER A 98 -12.71 -7.81 8.47
N TYR A 99 -11.62 -7.90 9.23
CA TYR A 99 -10.91 -9.17 9.47
C TYR A 99 -11.54 -10.03 10.59
N MET A 100 -12.76 -9.74 10.95
CA MET A 100 -13.63 -10.71 11.62
C MET A 100 -14.14 -11.77 10.63
N THR A 101 -14.27 -11.41 9.35
CA THR A 101 -14.87 -12.25 8.30
C THR A 101 -14.01 -12.38 7.05
N GLU A 102 -13.28 -11.34 6.66
CA GLU A 102 -12.46 -11.31 5.45
C GLU A 102 -11.09 -11.97 5.63
N THR A 103 -10.47 -12.33 4.52
CA THR A 103 -9.06 -12.73 4.43
C THR A 103 -8.24 -11.57 3.87
N MET A 104 -7.11 -11.27 4.50
CA MET A 104 -6.24 -10.16 4.08
C MET A 104 -5.49 -10.50 2.79
N PRO A 105 -5.50 -9.61 1.78
CA PRO A 105 -4.70 -9.78 0.56
C PRO A 105 -3.19 -9.75 0.87
N GLN A 106 -2.41 -10.53 0.11
CA GLN A 106 -0.96 -10.63 0.29
C GLN A 106 -0.25 -9.27 0.12
N ALA A 107 -0.73 -8.43 -0.80
CA ALA A 107 -0.19 -7.08 -1.00
C ALA A 107 -0.27 -6.24 0.29
N GLN A 108 -1.39 -6.32 1.00
CA GLN A 108 -1.60 -5.62 2.26
C GLN A 108 -0.74 -6.19 3.39
N ILE A 109 -0.59 -7.52 3.45
CA ILE A 109 0.31 -8.19 4.41
C ILE A 109 1.75 -7.70 4.20
N ASN A 110 2.22 -7.69 2.96
CA ASN A 110 3.57 -7.26 2.62
C ASN A 110 3.81 -5.78 3.01
N ALA A 111 2.89 -4.89 2.63
CA ALA A 111 2.98 -3.47 2.99
C ALA A 111 2.91 -3.24 4.51
N GLY A 112 2.07 -4.01 5.22
CA GLY A 112 1.99 -3.98 6.68
C GLY A 112 3.30 -4.41 7.35
N LYS A 113 3.94 -5.48 6.85
CA LYS A 113 5.26 -5.95 7.33
C LYS A 113 6.33 -4.89 7.11
N GLU A 114 6.37 -4.29 5.92
CA GLU A 114 7.32 -3.24 5.58
C GLU A 114 7.15 -2.01 6.48
N LEU A 115 5.91 -1.53 6.67
CA LEU A 115 5.62 -0.41 7.55
C LEU A 115 6.00 -0.69 9.01
N VAL A 116 5.68 -1.86 9.53
CA VAL A 116 6.04 -2.26 10.89
C VAL A 116 7.56 -2.32 11.06
N ALA A 117 8.29 -2.91 10.12
CA ALA A 117 9.75 -2.98 10.14
C ALA A 117 10.39 -1.58 10.09
N TYR A 118 9.90 -0.71 9.19
CA TYR A 118 10.31 0.69 9.09
C TYR A 118 10.13 1.45 10.41
N LEU A 119 8.94 1.35 11.03
CA LEU A 119 8.65 2.05 12.28
C LEU A 119 9.45 1.49 13.47
N LYS A 120 9.65 0.18 13.54
CA LYS A 120 10.53 -0.44 14.56
C LYS A 120 11.95 0.12 14.46
N GLN A 121 12.49 0.22 13.27
CA GLN A 121 13.84 0.75 13.04
C GLN A 121 13.90 2.25 13.37
N LYS A 122 12.94 3.04 12.85
CA LYS A 122 12.89 4.50 13.03
C LYS A 122 12.82 4.92 14.49
N TYR A 123 11.96 4.26 15.26
CA TYR A 123 11.72 4.60 16.67
C TYR A 123 12.47 3.71 17.65
N LYS A 124 13.27 2.76 17.18
CA LYS A 124 14.00 1.77 17.99
C LYS A 124 13.09 1.02 18.97
N ILE A 125 11.93 0.62 18.52
CA ILE A 125 10.92 -0.11 19.28
C ILE A 125 10.77 -1.53 18.75
N SER A 126 10.44 -2.47 19.65
CA SER A 126 10.15 -3.86 19.30
C SER A 126 8.70 -4.25 19.59
N LYS A 127 8.01 -3.48 20.45
CA LYS A 127 6.68 -3.82 20.92
C LYS A 127 5.62 -3.49 19.87
N VAL A 128 4.94 -4.53 19.39
CA VAL A 128 3.78 -4.42 18.49
C VAL A 128 2.63 -5.15 19.15
N GLN A 129 1.48 -4.51 19.26
CA GLN A 129 0.30 -5.04 19.93
C GLN A 129 -0.93 -4.96 19.02
N ALA A 130 -1.82 -5.92 19.15
CA ALA A 130 -3.16 -5.81 18.60
C ALA A 130 -4.00 -4.86 19.50
N HIS A 131 -4.98 -4.18 18.93
CA HIS A 131 -5.86 -3.29 19.71
C HIS A 131 -6.53 -4.02 20.89
N ARG A 132 -6.93 -5.29 20.71
CA ARG A 132 -7.51 -6.13 21.77
C ARG A 132 -6.59 -6.42 22.96
N GLU A 133 -5.28 -6.18 22.84
CA GLU A 133 -4.34 -6.38 23.93
C GLU A 133 -4.23 -5.15 24.85
N VAL A 134 -4.82 -4.03 24.45
CA VAL A 134 -4.79 -2.76 25.19
C VAL A 134 -6.18 -2.19 25.48
N CYS A 135 -7.21 -2.66 24.77
CA CYS A 135 -8.60 -2.25 24.94
C CYS A 135 -9.53 -3.47 24.87
N SER A 136 -10.71 -3.39 25.47
CA SER A 136 -11.76 -4.44 25.37
C SER A 136 -12.42 -4.37 23.99
N THR A 137 -11.91 -5.12 23.01
CA THR A 137 -12.38 -5.15 21.61
C THR A 137 -11.91 -6.43 20.91
N ASN A 138 -12.52 -6.79 19.80
CA ASN A 138 -12.05 -7.87 18.93
C ASN A 138 -11.07 -7.41 17.84
N CYS A 139 -10.80 -6.10 17.74
CA CYS A 139 -9.89 -5.52 16.76
C CYS A 139 -8.44 -6.03 16.97
N PRO A 140 -7.71 -6.39 15.91
CA PRO A 140 -7.99 -6.20 14.47
C PRO A 140 -8.76 -7.35 13.81
N GLY A 141 -9.40 -8.24 14.55
CA GLY A 141 -10.18 -9.35 14.03
C GLY A 141 -9.47 -10.70 14.13
N LYS A 142 -10.25 -11.79 14.15
CA LYS A 142 -9.73 -13.17 14.31
C LYS A 142 -8.95 -13.67 13.09
N ASN A 143 -9.29 -13.18 11.90
CA ASN A 143 -8.64 -13.56 10.63
C ASN A 143 -7.44 -12.65 10.29
N PHE A 144 -7.14 -11.65 11.13
CA PHE A 144 -6.01 -10.76 10.92
C PHE A 144 -4.69 -11.52 11.11
N PRO A 145 -3.74 -11.52 10.15
CA PRO A 145 -2.47 -12.25 10.26
C PRO A 145 -1.47 -11.51 11.16
N PHE A 146 -1.86 -11.30 12.43
CA PHE A 146 -1.15 -10.44 13.38
C PHE A 146 0.31 -10.87 13.58
N THR A 147 0.54 -12.15 13.84
CA THR A 147 1.89 -12.68 14.13
C THR A 147 2.84 -12.46 12.95
N GLU A 148 2.36 -12.64 11.73
CA GLU A 148 3.16 -12.45 10.52
C GLU A 148 3.58 -10.99 10.35
N ILE A 149 2.64 -10.05 10.56
CA ILE A 149 2.89 -8.61 10.41
C ILE A 149 3.72 -8.07 11.59
N ALA A 150 3.37 -8.44 12.82
CA ALA A 150 4.03 -7.95 14.02
C ALA A 150 5.50 -8.39 14.14
N ASN A 151 5.83 -9.59 13.66
CA ASN A 151 7.19 -10.14 13.72
C ASN A 151 8.10 -9.67 12.57
N ALA A 152 7.64 -8.78 11.70
CA ALA A 152 8.45 -8.23 10.62
C ALA A 152 9.76 -7.65 11.18
N LYS A 153 10.86 -8.08 10.57
CA LYS A 153 12.22 -7.59 10.85
C LYS A 153 12.65 -6.65 9.74
N SER A 154 13.41 -5.63 10.06
CA SER A 154 14.10 -4.84 9.04
C SER A 154 15.04 -5.78 8.29
N THR A 155 14.82 -5.97 7.00
CA THR A 155 15.79 -6.66 6.15
C THR A 155 16.96 -5.71 5.90
N ASN A 156 17.89 -5.60 6.88
CA ASN A 156 19.22 -5.16 6.55
C ASN A 156 19.79 -6.24 5.63
N ASN A 157 20.09 -5.90 4.39
CA ASN A 157 20.90 -6.72 3.51
C ASN A 157 22.29 -6.91 4.15
N THR A 158 22.39 -7.86 5.07
CA THR A 158 23.64 -8.48 5.46
C THR A 158 23.60 -9.90 4.92
N ASN A 159 24.36 -10.10 3.84
CA ASN A 159 24.77 -11.42 3.39
C ASN A 159 25.19 -12.26 4.60
N THR A 160 24.40 -13.28 4.94
CA THR A 160 24.87 -14.36 5.80
C THR A 160 24.86 -15.62 4.98
N SER A 161 26.07 -16.06 4.73
CA SER A 161 26.46 -17.30 4.07
C SER A 161 25.75 -18.51 4.68
N ALA A 162 25.14 -19.30 3.84
CA ALA A 162 24.90 -20.71 4.12
C ALA A 162 25.24 -21.51 2.88
N SER A 163 26.28 -22.30 3.04
CA SER A 163 26.66 -23.56 2.33
C SER A 163 26.86 -23.51 0.81
N ASN A 164 28.11 -23.74 0.46
CA ASN A 164 28.63 -24.01 -0.87
C ASN A 164 27.79 -25.03 -1.65
N THR A 165 27.29 -24.62 -2.78
CA THR A 165 27.28 -25.43 -3.99
C THR A 165 27.60 -24.49 -5.15
N THR A 166 28.75 -24.73 -5.77
CA THR A 166 29.31 -23.96 -6.88
C THR A 166 28.37 -24.03 -8.06
N VAL A 167 27.70 -22.93 -8.38
CA VAL A 167 27.12 -22.69 -9.69
C VAL A 167 27.48 -21.26 -10.09
N ASN A 168 28.26 -21.16 -11.16
CA ASN A 168 28.54 -19.91 -11.85
C ASN A 168 27.26 -19.17 -12.15
N THR A 169 27.05 -18.00 -11.56
CA THR A 169 25.98 -17.09 -11.97
C THR A 169 26.49 -15.66 -11.93
N THR A 170 26.57 -15.08 -13.10
CA THR A 170 26.55 -13.64 -13.38
C THR A 170 25.54 -12.92 -12.48
N ALA A 171 25.91 -11.71 -12.03
CA ALA A 171 25.12 -10.86 -11.15
C ALA A 171 23.64 -10.88 -11.50
N LYS A 172 22.81 -11.47 -10.62
CA LYS A 172 21.36 -11.36 -10.73
C LYS A 172 20.95 -10.02 -10.11
N GLU A 173 20.60 -9.10 -10.95
CA GLU A 173 19.79 -7.94 -10.65
C GLU A 173 18.53 -8.40 -9.90
N VAL A 174 18.33 -7.93 -8.66
CA VAL A 174 17.09 -8.18 -7.92
C VAL A 174 16.03 -7.30 -8.55
N GLN A 175 15.36 -7.84 -9.56
CA GLN A 175 14.26 -7.20 -10.24
C GLN A 175 13.07 -7.21 -9.29
N TYR A 176 12.71 -6.06 -8.73
CA TYR A 176 11.40 -5.84 -8.14
C TYR A 176 10.37 -5.95 -9.25
N MET A 177 9.85 -7.15 -9.45
CA MET A 177 8.80 -7.36 -10.45
C MET A 177 7.47 -6.86 -9.85
N PHE A 178 7.15 -5.58 -10.10
CA PHE A 178 5.77 -5.15 -10.06
C PHE A 178 5.05 -5.83 -11.22
N GLU A 179 4.20 -6.83 -10.91
CA GLU A 179 3.32 -7.43 -11.90
C GLU A 179 1.98 -6.69 -11.88
N PRO A 180 1.76 -5.76 -12.82
CA PRO A 180 0.48 -5.09 -12.89
C PRO A 180 -0.61 -6.13 -13.21
N LYS A 181 -1.74 -5.99 -12.54
CA LYS A 181 -2.91 -6.84 -12.80
C LYS A 181 -3.48 -6.56 -14.18
N SER A 182 -4.02 -7.58 -14.83
CA SER A 182 -4.84 -7.39 -16.02
C SER A 182 -5.96 -6.38 -15.73
N CYS A 183 -6.15 -5.41 -16.63
CA CYS A 183 -7.13 -4.33 -16.48
C CYS A 183 -8.13 -4.35 -17.63
N LYS A 184 -9.41 -4.16 -17.31
CA LYS A 184 -10.54 -4.12 -18.26
C LYS A 184 -11.61 -3.11 -17.84
N ALA A 185 -12.55 -2.82 -18.71
CA ALA A 185 -13.66 -1.91 -18.43
C ALA A 185 -14.36 -2.27 -17.11
N GLY A 186 -14.58 -1.26 -16.27
CA GLY A 186 -15.17 -1.37 -14.95
C GLY A 186 -14.18 -1.56 -13.81
N ASP A 187 -12.91 -1.85 -14.08
CA ASP A 187 -11.90 -1.94 -13.03
C ASP A 187 -11.57 -0.55 -12.47
N CYS A 188 -11.27 -0.52 -11.16
CA CYS A 188 -10.87 0.69 -10.46
C CYS A 188 -9.75 0.35 -9.46
N ASN A 189 -8.48 0.51 -9.87
CA ASN A 189 -7.33 0.13 -9.05
C ASN A 189 -6.04 0.82 -9.50
N THR A 190 -4.93 0.56 -8.79
CA THR A 190 -3.61 1.16 -9.07
C THR A 190 -3.02 0.72 -10.42
N SER A 191 -3.31 -0.51 -10.88
CA SER A 191 -2.87 -0.94 -12.21
C SER A 191 -3.56 -0.13 -13.32
N VAL A 192 -4.82 0.28 -13.11
CA VAL A 192 -5.53 1.18 -14.03
C VAL A 192 -4.86 2.55 -14.06
N LEU A 193 -4.48 3.12 -12.91
CA LEU A 193 -3.75 4.40 -12.88
C LEU A 193 -2.43 4.32 -13.63
N LEU A 194 -1.64 3.27 -13.39
CA LEU A 194 -0.39 3.07 -14.11
C LEU A 194 -0.61 2.95 -15.63
N LEU A 195 -1.67 2.27 -16.04
CA LEU A 195 -2.06 2.15 -17.45
C LEU A 195 -2.42 3.51 -18.05
N GLU A 196 -3.20 4.32 -17.34
CA GLU A 196 -3.55 5.69 -17.71
C GLU A 196 -2.28 6.55 -17.90
N GLU A 197 -1.37 6.52 -16.92
CA GLU A 197 -0.12 7.27 -16.96
C GLU A 197 0.76 6.88 -18.16
N ILE A 198 0.96 5.57 -18.37
CA ILE A 198 1.79 5.07 -19.47
C ILE A 198 1.16 5.40 -20.82
N LEU A 199 -0.14 5.15 -21.02
CA LEU A 199 -0.81 5.45 -22.28
C LEU A 199 -0.89 6.96 -22.54
N LYS A 200 -1.00 7.78 -21.51
CA LYS A 200 -0.93 9.24 -21.61
C LYS A 200 0.46 9.71 -22.03
N ALA A 201 1.50 9.20 -21.39
CA ALA A 201 2.89 9.51 -21.74
C ALA A 201 3.24 9.10 -23.17
N ARG A 202 2.59 8.05 -23.70
CA ARG A 202 2.76 7.56 -25.08
C ARG A 202 1.80 8.21 -26.10
N GLY A 203 0.94 9.14 -25.69
CA GLY A 203 0.01 9.86 -26.58
C GLY A 203 -1.22 9.07 -27.03
N TYR A 204 -1.55 7.97 -26.35
CA TYR A 204 -2.75 7.17 -26.62
C TYR A 204 -3.96 7.57 -25.76
N TYR A 205 -3.74 8.21 -24.62
CA TYR A 205 -4.78 8.60 -23.66
C TYR A 205 -4.65 10.08 -23.30
N ASP A 206 -5.75 10.81 -23.34
CA ASP A 206 -5.84 12.23 -23.00
C ASP A 206 -6.81 12.52 -21.83
N GLY A 207 -7.40 11.44 -21.27
CA GLY A 207 -8.35 11.52 -20.18
C GLY A 207 -7.74 11.87 -18.82
N LYS A 208 -8.58 11.79 -17.80
CA LYS A 208 -8.19 12.00 -16.41
C LYS A 208 -7.45 10.77 -15.88
N LEU A 209 -6.51 11.00 -14.97
CA LEU A 209 -5.83 9.96 -14.19
C LEU A 209 -6.65 9.72 -12.92
N ASP A 210 -7.72 8.94 -13.03
CA ASP A 210 -8.71 8.76 -11.96
C ASP A 210 -8.83 7.31 -11.45
N ARG A 211 -7.99 6.41 -11.99
CA ARG A 211 -7.98 4.97 -11.68
C ARG A 211 -9.21 4.21 -12.16
N VAL A 212 -10.03 4.81 -13.02
CA VAL A 212 -11.26 4.20 -13.52
C VAL A 212 -11.08 3.73 -14.97
N PHE A 213 -11.17 2.43 -15.22
CA PHE A 213 -11.13 1.89 -16.58
C PHE A 213 -12.48 2.15 -17.28
N GLY A 214 -12.67 3.40 -17.68
CA GLY A 214 -13.84 3.83 -18.43
C GLY A 214 -13.70 3.61 -19.94
N LYS A 215 -14.74 4.02 -20.66
CA LYS A 215 -14.81 3.89 -22.13
C LYS A 215 -13.64 4.59 -22.87
N GLN A 216 -13.18 5.73 -22.35
CA GLN A 216 -12.09 6.49 -22.95
C GLN A 216 -10.76 5.72 -22.83
N LEU A 217 -10.46 5.14 -21.67
CA LEU A 217 -9.28 4.31 -21.48
C LEU A 217 -9.36 3.02 -22.30
N MET A 218 -10.54 2.38 -22.39
CA MET A 218 -10.76 1.21 -23.25
C MET A 218 -10.44 1.52 -24.71
N ASN A 219 -10.85 2.67 -25.21
CA ASN A 219 -10.54 3.09 -26.58
C ASN A 219 -9.03 3.31 -26.78
N ALA A 220 -8.34 3.88 -25.78
CA ALA A 220 -6.89 4.06 -25.81
C ALA A 220 -6.14 2.72 -25.82
N VAL A 221 -6.58 1.77 -25.00
CA VAL A 221 -6.06 0.38 -25.00
C VAL A 221 -6.24 -0.27 -26.36
N ASN A 222 -7.44 -0.21 -26.95
CA ASN A 222 -7.71 -0.76 -28.28
C ASN A 222 -6.82 -0.14 -29.35
N LYS A 223 -6.67 1.19 -29.34
CA LYS A 223 -5.81 1.90 -30.30
C LYS A 223 -4.36 1.43 -30.20
N TYR A 224 -3.84 1.35 -28.95
CA TYR A 224 -2.49 0.86 -28.71
C TYR A 224 -2.31 -0.58 -29.20
N GLN A 225 -3.22 -1.48 -28.84
CA GLN A 225 -3.17 -2.89 -29.27
C GLN A 225 -3.13 -3.04 -30.78
N VAL A 226 -4.05 -2.37 -31.50
CA VAL A 226 -4.12 -2.42 -32.97
C VAL A 226 -2.83 -1.93 -33.60
N GLU A 227 -2.25 -0.85 -33.08
CA GLU A 227 -1.00 -0.29 -33.62
C GLU A 227 0.19 -1.21 -33.38
N ARG A 228 0.31 -1.78 -32.18
CA ARG A 228 1.39 -2.72 -31.85
C ARG A 228 1.29 -4.03 -32.61
N MET A 229 0.07 -4.52 -32.87
CA MET A 229 -0.16 -5.71 -33.72
C MET A 229 0.27 -5.46 -35.17
N LYS A 230 0.04 -4.26 -35.74
CA LYS A 230 0.58 -3.88 -37.06
C LYS A 230 2.11 -3.90 -37.10
N GLN A 231 2.76 -3.72 -35.96
CA GLN A 231 4.21 -3.81 -35.80
C GLN A 231 4.70 -5.25 -35.48
N GLY A 232 3.83 -6.24 -35.62
CA GLY A 232 4.16 -7.67 -35.40
C GLY A 232 4.16 -8.15 -33.95
N LYS A 233 3.69 -7.32 -32.99
CA LYS A 233 3.59 -7.74 -31.59
C LYS A 233 2.37 -8.61 -31.36
N LYS A 234 2.53 -9.67 -30.57
CA LYS A 234 1.44 -10.56 -30.16
C LYS A 234 0.83 -10.05 -28.85
N ILE A 235 -0.06 -9.07 -28.92
CA ILE A 235 -0.80 -8.52 -27.80
C ILE A 235 -2.30 -8.52 -28.11
N GLY A 236 -3.14 -8.85 -27.13
CA GLY A 236 -4.58 -9.03 -27.36
C GLY A 236 -4.89 -10.31 -28.18
N ASN A 237 -6.09 -10.37 -28.71
CA ASN A 237 -6.65 -11.55 -29.42
C ASN A 237 -6.72 -11.39 -30.95
N GLY A 238 -5.81 -10.65 -31.55
CA GLY A 238 -5.80 -10.36 -33.00
C GLY A 238 -6.64 -9.16 -33.43
N ARG A 239 -7.36 -8.56 -32.49
CA ARG A 239 -8.06 -7.26 -32.59
C ARG A 239 -7.81 -6.51 -31.31
N GLY A 240 -8.13 -5.23 -31.25
CA GLY A 240 -8.22 -4.54 -29.97
C GLY A 240 -9.36 -5.16 -29.15
N ASP A 241 -9.06 -5.79 -28.03
CA ASP A 241 -10.04 -6.41 -27.13
C ASP A 241 -10.37 -5.53 -25.92
N GLY A 242 -9.70 -4.38 -25.82
CA GLY A 242 -9.91 -3.44 -24.72
C GLY A 242 -9.44 -3.94 -23.36
N ILE A 243 -8.62 -5.01 -23.32
CA ILE A 243 -8.11 -5.60 -22.07
C ILE A 243 -6.59 -5.42 -22.05
N CYS A 244 -6.07 -4.78 -21.03
CA CYS A 244 -4.64 -4.74 -20.77
C CYS A 244 -4.22 -6.01 -20.01
N GLY A 245 -3.96 -7.08 -20.74
CA GLY A 245 -3.46 -8.36 -20.22
C GLY A 245 -1.93 -8.35 -20.03
N GLN A 246 -1.37 -9.47 -19.57
CA GLN A 246 0.07 -9.61 -19.29
C GLN A 246 0.97 -9.31 -20.50
N ASP A 247 0.58 -9.73 -21.71
CA ASP A 247 1.38 -9.50 -22.91
C ASP A 247 1.42 -8.00 -23.28
N MET A 248 0.29 -7.30 -23.11
CA MET A 248 0.26 -5.85 -23.30
C MET A 248 1.09 -5.14 -22.22
N TRP A 249 1.04 -5.58 -20.98
CA TRP A 249 1.86 -5.02 -19.92
C TRP A 249 3.36 -5.20 -20.22
N ARG A 250 3.78 -6.39 -20.63
CA ARG A 250 5.17 -6.63 -21.05
C ARG A 250 5.61 -5.68 -22.17
N ASP A 251 4.75 -5.45 -23.15
CA ASP A 251 5.05 -4.54 -24.26
C ASP A 251 5.06 -3.06 -23.81
N LEU A 252 4.19 -2.68 -22.85
CA LEU A 252 4.14 -1.32 -22.31
C LEU A 252 5.35 -0.98 -21.42
N ILE A 253 5.92 -1.93 -20.71
CA ILE A 253 7.03 -1.70 -19.76
C ILE A 253 8.38 -2.17 -20.31
N ALA A 254 8.42 -2.85 -21.46
CA ALA A 254 9.67 -3.17 -22.15
C ALA A 254 10.32 -1.88 -22.68
N ILE A 255 11.56 -1.64 -22.27
CA ILE A 255 12.42 -0.56 -22.72
C ILE A 255 13.32 -1.09 -23.82
#